data_49c8a043de6c34d5f194163d68fb4e5e
#
_entry.id   49c8a043de6c34d5f194163d68fb4e5e
#
_cell.length_a   1.000
_cell.length_b   1.000
_cell.length_c   1.000
_cell.angle_alpha   90.00
_cell.angle_beta   90.00
_cell.angle_gamma   90.00
#
_symmetry.space_group_name_H-M   'P 1'
#
loop_
_entity.id
_entity.type
_entity.pdbx_description
1 polymer ?
#
loop_
_entity_poly.entity_id
_entity_poly.type
_entity_poly.pdbx_seq_one_letter_code
_entity_poly.pdbx_strand_id
1 'polypeptide(L)'
;MQSDNPTAAILVIGDEILSGRTREGNAHHLSQVLGSIGIDLREVRIVADDQDQIVGAIRALDKSLGGAWDMLFTSGGIGPTHDDITADAVAEAFNTGIEINEEARAVMTARWQARGVEITGNRLRMARIPLGATLIPNAHSAAPGFHIGNTYVMAGVPEVFRVMVEAVIPGLPTGRPSVSEALEVMRPESDVADGLREVAEAYPDLSMGSYPFQAGQRYGTNLVIR
;
A
#
# COMPACT_ATOMS: atom_id res chain seq x y z
N MET A 1 8.85 -23.11 4.11
CA MET A 1 7.56 -23.26 3.39
C MET A 1 7.09 -21.90 2.91
N GLN A 2 6.57 -21.76 1.70
CA GLN A 2 5.83 -20.57 1.33
C GLN A 2 4.59 -20.51 2.24
N SER A 3 4.35 -19.37 2.86
CA SER A 3 3.13 -19.12 3.64
C SER A 3 1.92 -19.31 2.72
N ASP A 4 0.89 -20.01 3.19
CA ASP A 4 -0.41 -20.13 2.50
C ASP A 4 -1.24 -18.85 2.65
N ASN A 5 -0.66 -17.78 3.20
CA ASN A 5 -1.30 -16.50 3.38
C ASN A 5 -1.58 -15.80 2.03
N PRO A 6 -2.67 -15.06 1.92
CA PRO A 6 -2.86 -14.16 0.80
C PRO A 6 -1.70 -13.18 0.66
N THR A 7 -1.34 -12.85 -0.57
CA THR A 7 -0.19 -12.01 -0.88
C THR A 7 -0.63 -10.64 -1.41
N ALA A 8 0.16 -9.60 -1.10
CA ALA A 8 -0.12 -8.26 -1.54
C ALA A 8 1.15 -7.54 -2.03
N ALA A 9 0.94 -6.53 -2.87
CA ALA A 9 1.93 -5.51 -3.21
C ALA A 9 1.37 -4.10 -2.97
N ILE A 10 2.27 -3.13 -2.82
CA ILE A 10 1.92 -1.71 -2.91
C ILE A 10 2.73 -1.04 -4.00
N LEU A 11 2.04 -0.26 -4.83
CA LEU A 11 2.59 0.64 -5.83
C LEU A 11 2.45 2.08 -5.34
N VAL A 12 3.57 2.69 -4.98
CA VAL A 12 3.64 4.10 -4.58
C VAL A 12 3.94 4.93 -5.83
N ILE A 13 3.12 5.94 -6.08
CA ILE A 13 3.18 6.79 -7.26
C ILE A 13 3.44 8.21 -6.80
N GLY A 14 4.53 8.81 -7.23
CA GLY A 14 4.86 10.20 -6.88
C GLY A 14 6.33 10.55 -7.08
N ASP A 15 6.59 11.56 -7.87
CA ASP A 15 7.92 12.14 -8.09
C ASP A 15 8.53 12.72 -6.80
N GLU A 16 7.70 13.17 -5.84
CA GLU A 16 8.16 13.68 -4.57
C GLU A 16 8.79 12.61 -3.67
N ILE A 17 8.39 11.35 -3.86
CA ILE A 17 9.00 10.21 -3.15
C ILE A 17 10.35 9.88 -3.79
N LEU A 18 10.40 9.78 -5.12
CA LEU A 18 11.63 9.48 -5.87
C LEU A 18 12.69 10.58 -5.71
N SER A 19 12.28 11.84 -5.66
CA SER A 19 13.20 12.97 -5.44
C SER A 19 13.65 13.14 -3.97
N GLY A 20 13.10 12.34 -3.04
CA GLY A 20 13.41 12.44 -1.61
C GLY A 20 12.79 13.66 -0.92
N ARG A 21 11.94 14.44 -1.59
CA ARG A 21 11.24 15.59 -0.99
C ARG A 21 10.24 15.15 0.07
N THR A 22 9.59 14.01 -0.12
CA THR A 22 8.64 13.41 0.81
C THR A 22 9.11 12.01 1.21
N ARG A 23 9.06 11.71 2.51
CA ARG A 23 9.35 10.37 3.00
C ARG A 23 8.14 9.48 2.81
N GLU A 24 8.33 8.33 2.18
CA GLU A 24 7.32 7.29 2.08
C GLU A 24 7.02 6.70 3.48
N GLY A 25 5.75 6.56 3.82
CA GLY A 25 5.28 6.00 5.10
C GLY A 25 4.02 5.15 4.95
N ASN A 26 3.34 5.20 3.79
CA ASN A 26 2.10 4.49 3.55
C ASN A 26 2.34 2.97 3.39
N ALA A 27 3.44 2.56 2.75
CA ALA A 27 3.82 1.16 2.63
C ALA A 27 4.14 0.55 4.00
N HIS A 28 4.83 1.31 4.87
CA HIS A 28 5.09 0.87 6.23
C HIS A 28 3.79 0.67 7.02
N HIS A 29 2.87 1.63 6.96
CA HIS A 29 1.56 1.50 7.60
C HIS A 29 0.77 0.30 7.06
N LEU A 30 0.70 0.16 5.74
CA LEU A 30 0.00 -0.96 5.10
C LEU A 30 0.58 -2.30 5.51
N SER A 31 1.91 -2.44 5.57
CA SER A 31 2.57 -3.70 5.97
C SER A 31 2.19 -4.13 7.38
N GLN A 32 2.08 -3.18 8.32
CA GLN A 32 1.65 -3.47 9.69
C GLN A 32 0.18 -3.92 9.74
N VAL A 33 -0.70 -3.23 9.03
CA VAL A 33 -2.13 -3.55 9.00
C VAL A 33 -2.36 -4.92 8.35
N LEU A 34 -1.79 -5.15 7.16
CA LEU A 34 -1.94 -6.42 6.44
C LEU A 34 -1.36 -7.60 7.25
N GLY A 35 -0.17 -7.42 7.84
CA GLY A 35 0.45 -8.43 8.69
C GLY A 35 -0.41 -8.81 9.89
N SER A 36 -1.14 -7.85 10.48
CA SER A 36 -2.03 -8.11 11.63
C SER A 36 -3.24 -8.98 11.29
N ILE A 37 -3.62 -9.06 10.01
CA ILE A 37 -4.71 -9.91 9.51
C ILE A 37 -4.23 -11.10 8.69
N GLY A 38 -2.91 -11.35 8.69
CA GLY A 38 -2.31 -12.49 8.03
C GLY A 38 -2.21 -12.37 6.50
N ILE A 39 -2.05 -11.16 5.97
CA ILE A 39 -1.74 -10.93 4.57
C ILE A 39 -0.27 -10.55 4.45
N ASP A 40 0.45 -11.25 3.58
CA ASP A 40 1.88 -11.04 3.37
C ASP A 40 2.12 -9.91 2.35
N LEU A 41 2.61 -8.75 2.78
CA LEU A 41 3.11 -7.74 1.83
C LEU A 41 4.45 -8.22 1.26
N ARG A 42 4.48 -8.52 -0.04
CA ARG A 42 5.61 -9.15 -0.73
C ARG A 42 6.45 -8.17 -1.53
N GLU A 43 5.84 -7.07 -1.99
CA GLU A 43 6.54 -6.10 -2.83
C GLU A 43 6.10 -4.67 -2.53
N VAL A 44 7.06 -3.76 -2.48
CA VAL A 44 6.86 -2.31 -2.48
C VAL A 44 7.55 -1.78 -3.73
N ARG A 45 6.78 -1.19 -4.63
CA ARG A 45 7.31 -0.58 -5.85
C ARG A 45 7.01 0.90 -5.84
N ILE A 46 7.99 1.71 -6.22
CA ILE A 46 7.84 3.16 -6.34
C ILE A 46 8.10 3.55 -7.78
N VAL A 47 7.19 4.31 -8.37
CA VAL A 47 7.30 4.82 -9.75
C VAL A 47 7.03 6.33 -9.79
N ALA A 48 7.49 6.96 -10.87
CA ALA A 48 7.18 8.34 -11.19
C ALA A 48 5.70 8.52 -11.55
N ASP A 49 5.23 9.77 -11.61
CA ASP A 49 3.94 10.15 -12.19
C ASP A 49 4.01 10.05 -13.73
N ASP A 50 4.26 8.84 -14.22
CA ASP A 50 4.43 8.49 -15.63
C ASP A 50 3.47 7.37 -16.03
N GLN A 51 2.68 7.60 -17.09
CA GLN A 51 1.59 6.70 -17.50
C GLN A 51 2.10 5.29 -17.78
N ASP A 52 3.16 5.15 -18.57
CA ASP A 52 3.66 3.84 -19.01
C ASP A 52 4.25 3.05 -17.83
N GLN A 53 4.94 3.73 -16.91
CA GLN A 53 5.49 3.10 -15.72
C GLN A 53 4.37 2.61 -14.78
N ILE A 54 3.33 3.40 -14.57
CA ILE A 54 2.20 3.03 -13.72
C ILE A 54 1.45 1.85 -14.33
N VAL A 55 1.10 1.91 -15.63
CA VAL A 55 0.41 0.83 -16.36
C VAL A 55 1.23 -0.48 -16.31
N GLY A 56 2.53 -0.38 -16.62
CA GLY A 56 3.42 -1.53 -16.59
C GLY A 56 3.54 -2.15 -15.20
N ALA A 57 3.61 -1.33 -14.16
CA ALA A 57 3.66 -1.79 -12.77
C ALA A 57 2.35 -2.48 -12.36
N ILE A 58 1.18 -1.90 -12.67
CA ILE A 58 -0.13 -2.50 -12.35
C ILE A 58 -0.24 -3.88 -13.00
N ARG A 59 0.05 -4.00 -14.29
CA ARG A 59 -0.02 -5.27 -15.02
C ARG A 59 0.92 -6.35 -14.46
N ALA A 60 2.10 -5.94 -13.99
CA ALA A 60 3.07 -6.86 -13.41
C ALA A 60 2.73 -7.30 -11.98
N LEU A 61 1.98 -6.49 -11.23
CA LEU A 61 1.69 -6.72 -9.83
C LEU A 61 0.31 -7.36 -9.60
N ASP A 62 -0.71 -6.99 -10.37
CA ASP A 62 -2.09 -7.45 -10.21
C ASP A 62 -2.31 -8.82 -10.85
N LYS A 63 -2.62 -9.82 -10.05
CA LYS A 63 -2.84 -11.21 -10.49
C LYS A 63 -4.04 -11.36 -11.45
N SER A 64 -5.04 -10.50 -11.36
CA SER A 64 -6.19 -10.53 -12.28
C SER A 64 -5.81 -10.13 -13.71
N LEU A 65 -4.67 -9.43 -13.86
CA LEU A 65 -4.07 -9.07 -15.13
C LEU A 65 -2.91 -9.99 -15.56
N GLY A 66 -2.68 -11.07 -14.82
CA GLY A 66 -1.56 -12.01 -15.03
C GLY A 66 -0.29 -11.64 -14.26
N GLY A 67 -0.35 -10.67 -13.36
CA GLY A 67 0.75 -10.28 -12.47
C GLY A 67 0.95 -11.24 -11.29
N ALA A 68 1.78 -10.82 -10.33
CA ALA A 68 2.35 -11.72 -9.34
C ALA A 68 1.52 -11.90 -8.05
N TRP A 69 0.72 -10.91 -7.64
CA TRP A 69 0.18 -10.85 -6.29
C TRP A 69 -1.35 -10.88 -6.24
N ASP A 70 -1.91 -11.47 -5.19
CA ASP A 70 -3.36 -11.62 -5.02
C ASP A 70 -4.07 -10.28 -4.84
N MET A 71 -3.38 -9.27 -4.30
CA MET A 71 -3.89 -7.91 -4.10
C MET A 71 -2.82 -6.88 -4.44
N LEU A 72 -3.26 -5.79 -5.08
CA LEU A 72 -2.44 -4.62 -5.34
C LEU A 72 -3.08 -3.39 -4.68
N PHE A 73 -2.31 -2.71 -3.85
CA PHE A 73 -2.69 -1.41 -3.30
C PHE A 73 -1.89 -0.32 -4.02
N THR A 74 -2.50 0.83 -4.32
CA THR A 74 -1.75 1.98 -4.81
C THR A 74 -1.83 3.13 -3.82
N SER A 75 -0.82 4.00 -3.84
CA SER A 75 -0.75 5.20 -3.01
C SER A 75 -0.26 6.36 -3.85
N GLY A 76 -1.13 7.34 -4.12
CA GLY A 76 -0.79 8.56 -4.86
C GLY A 76 -1.51 8.71 -6.20
N GLY A 77 -1.39 9.92 -6.79
CA GLY A 77 -1.85 10.25 -8.14
C GLY A 77 -3.36 10.27 -8.38
N ILE A 78 -4.20 10.45 -7.33
CA ILE A 78 -5.67 10.56 -7.46
C ILE A 78 -6.23 11.91 -6.99
N GLY A 79 -5.42 12.93 -6.97
CA GLY A 79 -5.79 14.29 -6.60
C GLY A 79 -6.40 15.09 -7.76
N PRO A 80 -6.51 16.42 -7.59
CA PRO A 80 -7.14 17.29 -8.57
C PRO A 80 -6.17 17.91 -9.58
N THR A 81 -4.88 17.63 -9.51
CA THR A 81 -3.85 18.29 -10.31
C THR A 81 -3.60 17.58 -11.64
N HIS A 82 -2.80 18.14 -12.51
CA HIS A 82 -2.61 17.62 -13.85
C HIS A 82 -1.71 16.37 -13.89
N ASP A 83 -0.89 16.21 -12.89
CA ASP A 83 0.00 15.08 -12.63
C ASP A 83 -0.70 13.90 -11.90
N ASP A 84 -1.93 14.09 -11.40
CA ASP A 84 -2.76 13.02 -10.86
C ASP A 84 -3.35 12.17 -12.00
N ILE A 85 -2.59 11.18 -12.45
CA ILE A 85 -2.90 10.35 -13.63
C ILE A 85 -3.18 8.87 -13.28
N THR A 86 -3.15 8.51 -12.00
CA THR A 86 -3.32 7.11 -11.56
C THR A 86 -4.64 6.51 -12.03
N ALA A 87 -5.75 7.26 -12.00
CA ALA A 87 -7.04 6.73 -12.45
C ALA A 87 -7.06 6.43 -13.96
N ASP A 88 -6.41 7.27 -14.78
CA ASP A 88 -6.25 7.05 -16.22
C ASP A 88 -5.37 5.83 -16.51
N ALA A 89 -4.25 5.70 -15.80
CA ALA A 89 -3.34 4.56 -15.92
C ALA A 89 -4.00 3.23 -15.51
N VAL A 90 -4.82 3.24 -14.46
CA VAL A 90 -5.59 2.07 -14.05
C VAL A 90 -6.62 1.69 -15.13
N ALA A 91 -7.37 2.66 -15.67
CA ALA A 91 -8.31 2.40 -16.76
C ALA A 91 -7.62 1.76 -17.97
N GLU A 92 -6.44 2.26 -18.35
CA GLU A 92 -5.62 1.70 -19.42
C GLU A 92 -5.11 0.29 -19.08
N ALA A 93 -4.61 0.07 -17.86
CA ALA A 93 -4.12 -1.24 -17.44
C ALA A 93 -5.19 -2.32 -17.54
N PHE A 94 -6.43 -1.98 -17.16
CA PHE A 94 -7.60 -2.87 -17.22
C PHE A 94 -8.34 -2.83 -18.56
N ASN A 95 -7.85 -2.06 -19.53
CA ASN A 95 -8.47 -1.90 -20.85
C ASN A 95 -9.96 -1.53 -20.76
N THR A 96 -10.29 -0.57 -19.91
CA THR A 96 -11.65 -0.07 -19.67
C THR A 96 -11.75 1.44 -19.91
N GLY A 97 -12.97 1.95 -20.07
CA GLY A 97 -13.21 3.39 -20.13
C GLY A 97 -13.10 4.05 -18.76
N ILE A 98 -12.96 5.38 -18.76
CA ILE A 98 -12.99 6.20 -17.55
C ILE A 98 -13.98 7.35 -17.74
N GLU A 99 -14.82 7.60 -16.73
CA GLU A 99 -15.82 8.66 -16.76
C GLU A 99 -16.02 9.27 -15.37
N ILE A 100 -16.78 10.37 -15.30
CA ILE A 100 -17.19 10.92 -14.01
C ILE A 100 -18.22 9.98 -13.40
N ASN A 101 -17.84 9.36 -12.30
CA ASN A 101 -18.74 8.51 -11.53
C ASN A 101 -19.75 9.38 -10.77
N GLU A 102 -21.03 9.18 -11.01
CA GLU A 102 -22.11 10.01 -10.47
C GLU A 102 -22.25 9.89 -8.94
N GLU A 103 -21.99 8.72 -8.37
CA GLU A 103 -21.98 8.51 -6.92
C GLU A 103 -20.83 9.29 -6.28
N ALA A 104 -19.61 9.16 -6.82
CA ALA A 104 -18.44 9.94 -6.38
C ALA A 104 -18.72 11.44 -6.47
N ARG A 105 -19.29 11.90 -7.60
CA ARG A 105 -19.67 13.30 -7.82
C ARG A 105 -20.68 13.78 -6.77
N ALA A 106 -21.72 12.98 -6.49
CA ALA A 106 -22.75 13.33 -5.51
C ALA A 106 -22.18 13.47 -4.09
N VAL A 107 -21.37 12.47 -3.65
CA VAL A 107 -20.72 12.49 -2.33
C VAL A 107 -19.79 13.68 -2.18
N MET A 108 -18.95 13.94 -3.18
CA MET A 108 -18.02 15.07 -3.17
C MET A 108 -18.77 16.41 -3.17
N THR A 109 -19.81 16.54 -3.99
CA THR A 109 -20.64 17.74 -4.08
C THR A 109 -21.29 18.08 -2.73
N ALA A 110 -21.97 17.10 -2.13
CA ALA A 110 -22.65 17.30 -0.85
C ALA A 110 -21.67 17.74 0.25
N ARG A 111 -20.48 17.14 0.30
CA ARG A 111 -19.49 17.42 1.34
C ARG A 111 -18.82 18.79 1.15
N TRP A 112 -18.56 19.21 -0.07
CA TRP A 112 -17.98 20.53 -0.34
C TRP A 112 -19.00 21.65 -0.14
N GLN A 113 -20.26 21.47 -0.57
CA GLN A 113 -21.33 22.42 -0.29
C GLN A 113 -21.53 22.64 1.20
N ALA A 114 -21.51 21.57 2.01
CA ALA A 114 -21.61 21.67 3.47
C ALA A 114 -20.45 22.48 4.11
N ARG A 115 -19.32 22.63 3.39
CA ARG A 115 -18.15 23.40 3.81
C ARG A 115 -18.05 24.77 3.13
N GLY A 116 -19.05 25.16 2.34
CA GLY A 116 -19.04 26.41 1.56
C GLY A 116 -17.96 26.43 0.46
N VAL A 117 -17.53 25.28 -0.03
CA VAL A 117 -16.49 25.15 -1.04
C VAL A 117 -17.11 24.95 -2.41
N GLU A 118 -16.75 25.81 -3.38
CA GLU A 118 -17.22 25.71 -4.76
C GLU A 118 -16.64 24.47 -5.48
N ILE A 119 -17.47 23.82 -6.30
CA ILE A 119 -17.09 22.69 -7.10
C ILE A 119 -16.53 23.19 -8.43
N THR A 120 -15.22 23.02 -8.61
CA THR A 120 -14.52 23.39 -9.85
C THR A 120 -14.30 22.16 -10.74
N GLY A 121 -14.03 22.40 -12.03
CA GLY A 121 -13.69 21.31 -12.97
C GLY A 121 -12.49 20.47 -12.50
N ASN A 122 -11.47 21.12 -11.91
CA ASN A 122 -10.31 20.41 -11.36
C ASN A 122 -10.70 19.48 -10.20
N ARG A 123 -11.61 19.91 -9.33
CA ARG A 123 -12.12 19.05 -8.25
C ARG A 123 -12.92 17.87 -8.78
N LEU A 124 -13.68 18.06 -9.85
CA LEU A 124 -14.43 16.97 -10.50
C LEU A 124 -13.52 15.91 -11.14
N ARG A 125 -12.26 16.22 -11.44
CA ARG A 125 -11.30 15.21 -11.91
C ARG A 125 -11.18 14.03 -10.94
N MET A 126 -11.26 14.29 -9.63
CA MET A 126 -11.21 13.24 -8.60
C MET A 126 -12.44 12.32 -8.59
N ALA A 127 -13.48 12.63 -9.35
CA ALA A 127 -14.64 11.76 -9.58
C ALA A 127 -14.50 10.92 -10.85
N ARG A 128 -13.39 11.05 -11.61
CA ARG A 128 -13.12 10.20 -12.78
C ARG A 128 -12.67 8.83 -12.31
N ILE A 129 -13.52 7.85 -12.55
CA ILE A 129 -13.34 6.49 -12.05
C ILE A 129 -13.44 5.52 -13.23
N PRO A 130 -12.56 4.50 -13.32
CA PRO A 130 -12.66 3.46 -14.36
C PRO A 130 -14.02 2.75 -14.33
N LEU A 131 -14.56 2.44 -15.51
CA LEU A 131 -15.82 1.70 -15.62
C LEU A 131 -15.70 0.31 -14.98
N GLY A 132 -16.69 -0.06 -14.20
CA GLY A 132 -16.71 -1.32 -13.46
C GLY A 132 -16.01 -1.29 -12.11
N ALA A 133 -15.35 -0.18 -11.73
CA ALA A 133 -14.79 -0.02 -10.41
C ALA A 133 -15.86 0.28 -9.36
N THR A 134 -15.61 -0.14 -8.11
CA THR A 134 -16.39 0.21 -6.92
C THR A 134 -15.67 1.27 -6.11
N LEU A 135 -16.41 2.15 -5.42
CA LEU A 135 -15.81 3.22 -4.64
C LEU A 135 -15.27 2.72 -3.30
N ILE A 136 -14.11 3.25 -2.90
CA ILE A 136 -13.56 3.12 -1.54
C ILE A 136 -13.94 4.40 -0.79
N PRO A 137 -14.73 4.30 0.30
CA PRO A 137 -15.17 5.47 1.04
C PRO A 137 -13.99 6.19 1.70
N ASN A 138 -14.08 7.52 1.73
CA ASN A 138 -13.10 8.37 2.37
C ASN A 138 -13.78 9.29 3.39
N ALA A 139 -13.72 8.89 4.66
CA ALA A 139 -14.32 9.66 5.74
C ALA A 139 -13.53 10.95 6.07
N HIS A 140 -12.26 11.05 5.70
CA HIS A 140 -11.41 12.21 5.97
C HIS A 140 -11.66 13.35 4.98
N SER A 141 -11.67 13.07 3.68
CA SER A 141 -11.90 14.05 2.62
C SER A 141 -13.12 13.69 1.78
N ALA A 142 -13.40 14.44 0.71
CA ALA A 142 -14.58 14.18 -0.11
C ALA A 142 -14.31 13.16 -1.23
N ALA A 143 -13.08 13.12 -1.74
CA ALA A 143 -12.73 12.30 -2.90
C ALA A 143 -12.56 10.84 -2.50
N PRO A 144 -13.34 9.90 -3.07
CA PRO A 144 -13.18 8.48 -2.79
C PRO A 144 -11.93 7.91 -3.49
N GLY A 145 -11.44 6.78 -2.97
CA GLY A 145 -10.64 5.85 -3.75
C GLY A 145 -11.54 4.93 -4.56
N PHE A 146 -10.96 3.92 -5.20
CA PHE A 146 -11.74 2.92 -5.92
C PHE A 146 -11.02 1.57 -5.99
N HIS A 147 -11.78 0.53 -6.30
CA HIS A 147 -11.29 -0.84 -6.43
C HIS A 147 -11.76 -1.44 -7.75
N ILE A 148 -10.84 -2.03 -8.51
CA ILE A 148 -11.11 -2.74 -9.76
C ILE A 148 -10.19 -3.96 -9.88
N GLY A 149 -10.72 -5.12 -10.27
CA GLY A 149 -9.95 -6.37 -10.28
C GLY A 149 -9.43 -6.69 -8.89
N ASN A 150 -8.12 -6.79 -8.72
CA ASN A 150 -7.45 -6.96 -7.43
C ASN A 150 -6.74 -5.67 -6.97
N THR A 151 -6.96 -4.55 -7.67
CA THR A 151 -6.27 -3.27 -7.42
C THR A 151 -7.15 -2.32 -6.59
N TYR A 152 -6.65 -1.92 -5.43
CA TYR A 152 -7.23 -0.93 -4.51
C TYR A 152 -6.50 0.40 -4.67
N VAL A 153 -7.16 1.40 -5.22
CA VAL A 153 -6.56 2.69 -5.57
C VAL A 153 -6.86 3.73 -4.50
N MET A 154 -5.80 4.26 -3.86
CA MET A 154 -5.88 5.11 -2.69
C MET A 154 -5.02 6.37 -2.82
N ALA A 155 -5.37 7.38 -2.04
CA ALA A 155 -4.64 8.65 -2.02
C ALA A 155 -3.24 8.53 -1.43
N GLY A 156 -2.33 9.45 -1.83
CA GLY A 156 -0.97 9.53 -1.28
C GLY A 156 -0.89 10.20 0.10
N VAL A 157 -1.83 11.08 0.44
CA VAL A 157 -1.86 11.79 1.74
C VAL A 157 -2.03 10.79 2.89
N PRO A 158 -1.10 10.70 3.86
CA PRO A 158 -1.10 9.62 4.85
C PRO A 158 -2.38 9.46 5.66
N GLU A 159 -3.00 10.55 6.12
CA GLU A 159 -4.25 10.50 6.88
C GLU A 159 -5.41 9.98 6.03
N VAL A 160 -5.43 10.33 4.73
CA VAL A 160 -6.45 9.86 3.78
C VAL A 160 -6.21 8.40 3.44
N PHE A 161 -4.97 8.02 3.18
CA PHE A 161 -4.58 6.64 2.89
C PHE A 161 -5.02 5.69 4.02
N ARG A 162 -4.73 6.03 5.27
CA ARG A 162 -5.11 5.23 6.45
C ARG A 162 -6.61 4.98 6.53
N VAL A 163 -7.41 6.02 6.34
CA VAL A 163 -8.87 5.91 6.37
C VAL A 163 -9.39 5.03 5.23
N MET A 164 -8.78 5.11 4.05
CA MET A 164 -9.14 4.24 2.92
C MET A 164 -8.72 2.78 3.17
N VAL A 165 -7.54 2.54 3.76
CA VAL A 165 -7.12 1.20 4.19
C VAL A 165 -8.10 0.62 5.20
N GLU A 166 -8.47 1.36 6.25
CA GLU A 166 -9.46 0.94 7.23
C GLU A 166 -10.81 0.57 6.60
N ALA A 167 -11.22 1.30 5.58
CA ALA A 167 -12.49 1.06 4.89
C ALA A 167 -12.50 -0.26 4.08
N VAL A 168 -11.35 -0.72 3.58
CA VAL A 168 -11.28 -1.96 2.77
C VAL A 168 -10.98 -3.22 3.59
N ILE A 169 -10.34 -3.09 4.76
CA ILE A 169 -9.98 -4.24 5.63
C ILE A 169 -11.13 -5.24 5.82
N PRO A 170 -12.39 -4.83 6.13
CA PRO A 170 -13.46 -5.79 6.38
C PRO A 170 -13.81 -6.69 5.18
N GLY A 171 -13.44 -6.27 3.98
CA GLY A 171 -13.68 -7.03 2.73
C GLY A 171 -12.48 -7.84 2.25
N LEU A 172 -11.30 -7.72 2.91
CA LEU A 172 -10.11 -8.45 2.51
C LEU A 172 -10.14 -9.91 3.01
N PRO A 173 -9.52 -10.83 2.28
CA PRO A 173 -9.27 -12.17 2.81
C PRO A 173 -8.37 -12.07 4.04
N THR A 174 -8.50 -13.03 4.95
CA THR A 174 -7.62 -13.13 6.13
C THR A 174 -6.79 -14.39 6.07
N GLY A 175 -5.56 -14.31 6.55
CA GLY A 175 -4.67 -15.45 6.71
C GLY A 175 -4.30 -15.69 8.17
N ARG A 176 -3.14 -16.25 8.38
CA ARG A 176 -2.56 -16.48 9.72
C ARG A 176 -1.57 -15.37 10.03
N PRO A 177 -1.86 -14.47 11.00
CA PRO A 177 -0.88 -13.48 11.40
C PRO A 177 0.43 -14.13 11.84
N SER A 178 1.55 -13.60 11.37
CA SER A 178 2.85 -14.06 11.85
C SER A 178 3.04 -13.63 13.31
N VAL A 179 3.35 -14.59 14.16
CA VAL A 179 3.82 -14.31 15.52
C VAL A 179 5.30 -13.99 15.43
N SER A 180 5.73 -12.93 16.10
CA SER A 180 7.13 -12.51 16.13
C SER A 180 7.56 -12.33 17.58
N GLU A 181 8.65 -13.00 17.95
CA GLU A 181 9.33 -12.83 19.23
C GLU A 181 10.71 -12.22 19.01
N ALA A 182 11.10 -11.32 19.90
CA ALA A 182 12.40 -10.65 19.84
C ALA A 182 13.17 -10.87 21.15
N LEU A 183 14.45 -11.24 21.00
CA LEU A 183 15.40 -11.35 22.11
C LEU A 183 16.49 -10.28 21.94
N GLU A 184 16.56 -9.36 22.92
CA GLU A 184 17.65 -8.37 22.95
C GLU A 184 18.91 -8.99 23.57
N VAL A 185 20.01 -8.97 22.81
CA VAL A 185 21.30 -9.48 23.25
C VAL A 185 22.30 -8.33 23.25
N MET A 186 22.94 -8.06 24.42
CA MET A 186 23.94 -6.97 24.57
C MET A 186 25.30 -7.39 24.04
N ARG A 187 25.34 -7.84 22.78
CA ARG A 187 26.55 -8.22 22.04
C ARG A 187 26.49 -7.74 20.60
N PRO A 188 27.63 -7.49 19.95
CA PRO A 188 27.70 -7.24 18.52
C PRO A 188 27.07 -8.38 17.72
N GLU A 189 26.53 -8.06 16.55
CA GLU A 189 25.91 -9.03 15.65
C GLU A 189 26.88 -10.15 15.25
N SER A 190 28.16 -9.82 15.06
CA SER A 190 29.22 -10.79 14.76
C SER A 190 29.36 -11.90 15.79
N ASP A 191 29.10 -11.59 17.06
CA ASP A 191 29.30 -12.56 18.17
C ASP A 191 28.14 -13.57 18.26
N VAL A 192 27.00 -13.24 17.67
CA VAL A 192 25.78 -14.08 17.70
C VAL A 192 25.47 -14.75 16.36
N ALA A 193 26.16 -14.34 15.29
CA ALA A 193 25.85 -14.77 13.92
C ALA A 193 25.95 -16.28 13.72
N ASP A 194 27.01 -16.91 14.24
CA ASP A 194 27.22 -18.36 14.10
C ASP A 194 26.17 -19.17 14.85
N GLY A 195 25.88 -18.79 16.10
CA GLY A 195 24.84 -19.46 16.89
C GLY A 195 23.45 -19.27 16.29
N LEU A 196 23.14 -18.07 15.76
CA LEU A 196 21.88 -17.82 15.08
C LEU A 196 21.73 -18.69 13.81
N ARG A 197 22.83 -18.84 13.03
CA ARG A 197 22.85 -19.70 11.85
C ARG A 197 22.58 -21.15 12.22
N GLU A 198 23.24 -21.71 13.24
CA GLU A 198 23.01 -23.08 13.69
C GLU A 198 21.57 -23.32 14.08
N VAL A 199 20.95 -22.38 14.79
CA VAL A 199 19.54 -22.48 15.18
C VAL A 199 18.62 -22.37 13.95
N ALA A 200 18.90 -21.45 13.02
CA ALA A 200 18.10 -21.28 11.80
C ALA A 200 18.17 -22.53 10.90
N GLU A 201 19.32 -23.19 10.80
CA GLU A 201 19.47 -24.45 10.07
C GLU A 201 18.72 -25.61 10.74
N ALA A 202 18.66 -25.62 12.06
CA ALA A 202 17.92 -26.64 12.83
C ALA A 202 16.39 -26.46 12.74
N TYR A 203 15.92 -25.22 12.48
CA TYR A 203 14.49 -24.87 12.40
C TYR A 203 14.17 -24.15 11.09
N PRO A 204 14.23 -24.82 9.93
CA PRO A 204 14.08 -24.18 8.62
C PRO A 204 12.67 -23.63 8.35
N ASP A 205 11.69 -24.01 9.15
CA ASP A 205 10.33 -23.50 9.06
C ASP A 205 10.12 -22.14 9.73
N LEU A 206 11.13 -21.67 10.51
CA LEU A 206 11.09 -20.38 11.19
C LEU A 206 11.99 -19.38 10.47
N SER A 207 11.47 -18.18 10.23
CA SER A 207 12.28 -17.08 9.74
C SER A 207 13.00 -16.41 10.91
N MET A 208 14.33 -16.33 10.84
CA MET A 208 15.16 -15.71 11.86
C MET A 208 16.01 -14.60 11.27
N GLY A 209 16.16 -13.51 12.03
CA GLY A 209 16.99 -12.38 11.63
C GLY A 209 17.64 -11.70 12.82
N SER A 210 18.75 -11.00 12.54
CA SER A 210 19.47 -10.17 13.51
C SER A 210 19.41 -8.70 13.10
N TYR A 211 19.18 -7.83 14.07
CA TYR A 211 19.03 -6.39 13.86
C TYR A 211 19.87 -5.65 14.89
N PRO A 212 21.05 -5.14 14.49
CA PRO A 212 21.90 -4.38 15.39
C PRO A 212 21.20 -3.09 15.85
N PHE A 213 21.41 -2.72 17.10
CA PHE A 213 20.91 -1.45 17.62
C PHE A 213 21.99 -0.71 18.41
N GLN A 214 21.85 0.61 18.44
CA GLN A 214 22.61 1.49 19.32
C GLN A 214 21.68 2.56 19.89
N ALA A 215 21.60 2.63 21.22
CA ALA A 215 20.80 3.60 21.95
C ALA A 215 21.67 4.25 23.05
N GLY A 216 22.27 5.39 22.74
CA GLY A 216 23.26 6.04 23.59
C GLY A 216 24.50 5.18 23.80
N GLN A 217 24.75 4.78 25.05
CA GLN A 217 25.89 3.88 25.40
C GLN A 217 25.50 2.39 25.31
N ARG A 218 24.22 2.05 25.12
CA ARG A 218 23.78 0.68 24.94
C ARG A 218 23.88 0.29 23.47
N TYR A 219 24.53 -0.81 23.21
CA TYR A 219 24.57 -1.43 21.88
C TYR A 219 24.36 -2.93 22.00
N GLY A 220 23.83 -3.51 20.96
CA GLY A 220 23.54 -4.94 20.93
C GLY A 220 22.83 -5.35 19.65
N THR A 221 22.21 -6.51 19.69
CA THR A 221 21.50 -7.10 18.56
C THR A 221 20.16 -7.64 19.03
N ASN A 222 19.09 -7.28 18.33
CA ASN A 222 17.78 -7.92 18.48
C ASN A 222 17.72 -9.15 17.56
N LEU A 223 17.60 -10.32 18.14
CA LEU A 223 17.32 -11.55 17.42
C LEU A 223 15.80 -11.70 17.32
N VAL A 224 15.29 -11.80 16.10
CA VAL A 224 13.85 -11.87 15.84
C VAL A 224 13.54 -13.20 15.18
N ILE A 225 12.55 -13.91 15.75
CA ILE A 225 12.03 -15.19 15.25
C ILE A 225 10.56 -14.97 14.83
N ARG A 226 10.22 -15.51 13.67
CA ARG A 226 8.86 -15.42 13.11
C ARG A 226 8.39 -16.77 12.61
#